data_0adf596fd8820063c35616a4e841e4c6
#
_entry.id   0adf596fd8820063c35616a4e841e4c6
#
_cell.length_a   1.000
_cell.length_b   1.000
_cell.length_c   1.000
_cell.angle_alpha   90.00
_cell.angle_beta   90.00
_cell.angle_gamma   90.00
#
_symmetry.space_group_name_H-M   'P 1'
#
loop_
_entity.id
_entity.type
_entity.pdbx_description
1 polymer ?
#
loop_
_entity_poly.entity_id
_entity_poly.type
_entity_poly.pdbx_seq_one_letter_code
_entity_poly.pdbx_strand_id
1 'polypeptide(L)'
;MGLIYADLELFNSDDLALQRRDYLQSDQVRHIPIKALVDSGAYMLAINEDIAIQLGLPKLDEQLAEMADVRRIKLDMVGPVDVRFVNRATTVQAMVLPGDTEPLLGVIPLE
;
A
#
# COMPACT_ATOMS: atom_id res chain seq x y z
N MET A 1 7.15 21.46 13.08
CA MET A 1 7.05 20.02 13.35
C MET A 1 7.72 19.22 12.27
N GLY A 2 8.45 18.21 12.64
CA GLY A 2 9.12 17.36 11.67
C GLY A 2 8.18 16.34 11.02
N LEU A 3 8.63 15.77 9.91
CA LEU A 3 7.94 14.69 9.27
C LEU A 3 8.25 13.37 9.99
N ILE A 4 7.27 12.51 10.07
CA ILE A 4 7.44 11.18 10.68
C ILE A 4 7.34 10.13 9.59
N TYR A 5 8.32 9.24 9.55
CA TYR A 5 8.35 8.14 8.60
C TYR A 5 8.25 6.82 9.35
N ALA A 6 7.62 5.85 8.74
CA ALA A 6 7.51 4.51 9.26
C ALA A 6 8.15 3.53 8.27
N ASP A 7 8.92 2.59 8.80
CA ASP A 7 9.45 1.49 8.01
C ASP A 7 8.41 0.39 7.97
N LEU A 8 7.94 0.07 6.78
CA LEU A 8 6.90 -0.92 6.56
C LEU A 8 7.41 -2.04 5.68
N GLU A 9 6.85 -3.24 5.87
CA GLU A 9 6.99 -4.32 4.90
C GLU A 9 5.63 -4.56 4.27
N LEU A 10 5.57 -4.46 2.95
CA LEU A 10 4.34 -4.71 2.21
C LEU A 10 4.42 -6.07 1.52
N PHE A 11 3.33 -6.83 1.58
CA PHE A 11 3.24 -8.14 0.96
C PHE A 11 2.01 -8.18 0.06
N ASN A 12 2.13 -8.91 -1.06
CA ASN A 12 0.97 -9.25 -1.86
C ASN A 12 0.13 -10.27 -1.08
N SER A 13 -1.07 -9.86 -0.66
CA SER A 13 -1.91 -10.72 0.20
C SER A 13 -2.35 -11.99 -0.51
N ASP A 14 -2.60 -11.93 -1.82
CA ASP A 14 -2.98 -13.11 -2.59
C ASP A 14 -1.84 -14.14 -2.60
N ASP A 15 -0.59 -13.67 -2.73
CA ASP A 15 0.57 -14.55 -2.67
C ASP A 15 0.69 -15.21 -1.29
N LEU A 16 0.43 -14.45 -0.22
CA LEU A 16 0.45 -15.02 1.12
C LEU A 16 -0.64 -16.09 1.29
N ALA A 17 -1.82 -15.84 0.72
CA ALA A 17 -2.89 -16.83 0.75
C ALA A 17 -2.50 -18.10 0.00
N LEU A 18 -1.86 -17.96 -1.16
CA LEU A 18 -1.39 -19.10 -1.93
C LEU A 18 -0.29 -19.86 -1.19
N GLN A 19 0.59 -19.14 -0.49
CA GLN A 19 1.61 -19.77 0.34
C GLN A 19 0.98 -20.60 1.46
N ARG A 20 -0.03 -20.05 2.13
CA ARG A 20 -0.72 -20.79 3.19
C ARG A 20 -1.39 -22.07 2.69
N ARG A 21 -1.73 -22.11 1.41
CA ARG A 21 -2.36 -23.27 0.77
C ARG A 21 -1.36 -24.15 0.02
N ASP A 22 -0.07 -23.89 0.22
CA ASP A 22 1.03 -24.65 -0.38
C ASP A 22 1.11 -24.57 -1.91
N TYR A 23 0.53 -23.52 -2.51
CA TYR A 23 0.69 -23.24 -3.93
C TYR A 23 1.92 -22.43 -4.26
N LEU A 24 2.46 -21.72 -3.29
CA LEU A 24 3.68 -20.93 -3.44
C LEU A 24 4.66 -21.22 -2.32
N GLN A 25 5.95 -21.15 -2.65
CA GLN A 25 7.01 -21.16 -1.66
C GLN A 25 7.13 -19.79 -1.01
N SER A 26 7.74 -19.70 0.18
CA SER A 26 7.90 -18.44 0.87
C SER A 26 8.73 -17.43 0.07
N ASP A 27 9.70 -17.90 -0.72
CA ASP A 27 10.54 -17.04 -1.54
C ASP A 27 9.85 -16.57 -2.83
N GLN A 28 8.66 -17.05 -3.11
CA GLN A 28 7.86 -16.64 -4.27
C GLN A 28 6.83 -15.57 -3.91
N VAL A 29 6.64 -15.28 -2.62
CA VAL A 29 5.72 -14.24 -2.18
C VAL A 29 6.33 -12.88 -2.47
N ARG A 30 5.62 -12.06 -3.24
CA ARG A 30 6.11 -10.72 -3.58
C ARG A 30 5.95 -9.79 -2.39
N HIS A 31 7.02 -9.12 -2.05
CA HIS A 31 7.05 -8.18 -0.93
C HIS A 31 8.09 -7.11 -1.17
N ILE A 32 7.95 -5.99 -0.49
CA ILE A 32 8.89 -4.88 -0.61
C ILE A 32 8.92 -4.10 0.70
N PRO A 33 10.12 -3.78 1.22
CA PRO A 33 10.22 -2.83 2.32
C PRO A 33 10.08 -1.41 1.78
N ILE A 34 9.35 -0.58 2.50
CA ILE A 34 9.21 0.83 2.13
C ILE A 34 9.33 1.72 3.35
N LYS A 35 9.66 2.97 3.10
CA LYS A 35 9.58 4.02 4.11
C LYS A 35 8.45 4.94 3.71
N ALA A 36 7.40 5.00 4.53
CA ALA A 36 6.20 5.76 4.24
C ALA A 36 6.08 6.94 5.17
N LEU A 37 5.65 8.08 4.63
CA LEU A 37 5.34 9.24 5.44
C LEU A 37 4.04 8.98 6.19
N VAL A 38 4.06 9.15 7.52
CA VAL A 38 2.86 9.01 8.34
C VAL A 38 2.07 10.29 8.23
N ASP A 39 0.84 10.17 7.73
CA ASP A 39 -0.04 11.30 7.50
C ASP A 39 -1.34 11.08 8.26
N SER A 40 -1.50 11.83 9.35
CA SER A 40 -2.70 11.70 10.19
C SER A 40 -3.97 12.17 9.49
N GLY A 41 -3.84 12.92 8.40
CA GLY A 41 -4.98 13.33 7.58
C GLY A 41 -5.39 12.33 6.52
N ALA A 42 -4.61 11.27 6.32
CA ALA A 42 -4.92 10.25 5.34
C ALA A 42 -5.72 9.12 5.98
N TYR A 43 -6.58 8.49 5.17
CA TYR A 43 -7.43 7.40 5.64
C TYR A 43 -6.93 6.02 5.23
N MET A 44 -5.95 5.95 4.34
CA MET A 44 -5.54 4.68 3.77
C MET A 44 -4.08 4.73 3.38
N LEU A 45 -3.57 3.56 2.99
CA LEU A 45 -2.24 3.44 2.42
C LEU A 45 -2.26 3.99 1.00
N ALA A 46 -1.30 4.84 0.67
CA ALA A 46 -1.08 5.30 -0.70
C ALA A 46 0.32 4.88 -1.13
N ILE A 47 0.44 4.28 -2.30
CA ILE A 47 1.71 3.82 -2.85
C ILE A 47 1.88 4.41 -4.24
N ASN A 48 3.09 4.37 -4.77
CA ASN A 48 3.33 4.82 -6.14
C ASN A 48 3.20 3.64 -7.11
N GLU A 49 3.27 3.95 -8.41
CA GLU A 49 3.09 2.96 -9.45
C GLU A 49 4.14 1.86 -9.40
N ASP A 50 5.40 2.22 -9.12
CA ASP A 50 6.48 1.24 -9.05
C ASP A 50 6.25 0.19 -7.98
N ILE A 51 5.81 0.63 -6.81
CA ILE A 51 5.52 -0.30 -5.70
C ILE A 51 4.38 -1.23 -6.09
N ALA A 52 3.31 -0.68 -6.70
CA ALA A 52 2.18 -1.49 -7.14
C ALA A 52 2.60 -2.55 -8.15
N ILE A 53 3.46 -2.18 -9.09
CA ILE A 53 3.96 -3.10 -10.12
C ILE A 53 4.85 -4.18 -9.49
N GLN A 54 5.77 -3.80 -8.62
CA GLN A 54 6.67 -4.76 -7.97
C GLN A 54 5.92 -5.78 -7.14
N LEU A 55 4.84 -5.35 -6.48
CA LEU A 55 4.00 -6.26 -5.72
C LEU A 55 3.02 -7.05 -6.58
N GLY A 56 2.85 -6.64 -7.84
CA GLY A 56 1.94 -7.31 -8.75
C GLY A 56 0.49 -7.25 -8.28
N LEU A 57 0.08 -6.13 -7.69
CA LEU A 57 -1.24 -6.01 -7.10
C LEU A 57 -2.31 -5.83 -8.18
N PRO A 58 -3.40 -6.59 -8.12
CA PRO A 58 -4.49 -6.40 -9.07
C PRO A 58 -5.28 -5.13 -8.75
N LYS A 59 -5.81 -4.53 -9.81
CA LYS A 59 -6.70 -3.40 -9.66
C LYS A 59 -8.05 -3.89 -9.16
N LEU A 60 -8.52 -3.31 -8.07
CA LEU A 60 -9.80 -3.69 -7.46
C LEU A 60 -10.91 -2.69 -7.77
N ASP A 61 -10.55 -1.41 -7.89
CA ASP A 61 -11.55 -0.35 -8.05
C ASP A 61 -10.85 0.93 -8.51
N GLU A 62 -11.63 1.95 -8.77
CA GLU A 62 -11.13 3.30 -9.02
C GLU A 62 -11.84 4.26 -8.08
N GLN A 63 -11.10 5.26 -7.59
CA GLN A 63 -11.69 6.31 -6.77
C GLN A 63 -11.34 7.67 -7.33
N LEU A 64 -12.28 8.60 -7.20
CA LEU A 64 -12.07 9.98 -7.59
C LEU A 64 -11.43 10.70 -6.41
N ALA A 65 -10.24 11.27 -6.63
CA ALA A 65 -9.51 11.99 -5.60
C ALA A 65 -9.46 13.46 -5.99
N GLU A 66 -9.69 14.33 -5.00
CA GLU A 66 -9.56 15.76 -5.18
C GLU A 66 -8.14 16.18 -4.79
N MET A 67 -7.45 16.79 -5.74
CA MET A 67 -6.08 17.22 -5.53
C MET A 67 -6.05 18.61 -4.90
N ALA A 68 -4.87 19.01 -4.40
CA ALA A 68 -4.69 20.28 -3.72
C ALA A 68 -5.05 21.49 -4.58
N ASP A 69 -4.98 21.37 -5.90
CA ASP A 69 -5.32 22.41 -6.85
C ASP A 69 -6.78 22.30 -7.34
N VAL A 70 -7.63 21.66 -6.57
CA VAL A 70 -9.05 21.37 -6.82
C VAL A 70 -9.35 20.53 -8.05
N ARG A 71 -8.33 19.99 -8.70
CA ARG A 71 -8.55 19.02 -9.77
C ARG A 71 -8.99 17.69 -9.19
N ARG A 72 -9.81 16.97 -9.94
CA ARG A 72 -10.23 15.63 -9.60
C ARG A 72 -9.58 14.66 -10.58
N ILE A 73 -8.93 13.64 -10.06
CA ILE A 73 -8.33 12.59 -10.89
C ILE A 73 -8.83 11.24 -10.40
N LYS A 74 -8.88 10.28 -11.31
CA LYS A 74 -9.19 8.91 -10.96
C LYS A 74 -7.92 8.20 -10.55
N LEU A 75 -7.96 7.55 -9.39
CA LEU A 75 -6.85 6.77 -8.88
C LEU A 75 -7.26 5.33 -8.76
N ASP A 76 -6.36 4.43 -9.13
CA ASP A 76 -6.61 3.00 -9.00
C ASP A 76 -6.50 2.59 -7.55
N MET A 77 -7.42 1.74 -7.13
CA MET A 77 -7.35 1.02 -5.86
C MET A 77 -6.87 -0.38 -6.16
N VAL A 78 -5.79 -0.77 -5.53
CA VAL A 78 -5.15 -2.07 -5.77
C VAL A 78 -5.02 -2.83 -4.45
N GLY A 79 -4.82 -4.12 -4.55
CA GLY A 79 -4.65 -4.95 -3.37
C GLY A 79 -5.22 -6.35 -3.57
N PRO A 80 -5.47 -7.06 -2.49
CA PRO A 80 -5.18 -6.66 -1.10
C PRO A 80 -3.69 -6.66 -0.79
N VAL A 81 -3.30 -5.82 0.16
CA VAL A 81 -1.91 -5.66 0.60
C VAL A 81 -1.83 -5.93 2.09
N ASP A 82 -0.91 -6.80 2.49
CA ASP A 82 -0.59 -6.94 3.90
C ASP A 82 0.47 -5.93 4.27
N VAL A 83 0.20 -5.13 5.29
CA VAL A 83 1.11 -4.12 5.81
C VAL A 83 1.62 -4.61 7.15
N ARG A 84 2.94 -4.74 7.28
CA ARG A 84 3.56 -5.10 8.54
C ARG A 84 4.37 -3.93 9.06
N PHE A 85 4.10 -3.57 10.30
CA PHE A 85 4.76 -2.47 10.98
C PHE A 85 5.07 -2.90 12.40
N VAL A 86 6.36 -2.96 12.74
CA VAL A 86 6.85 -3.47 14.02
C VAL A 86 6.32 -4.90 14.19
N ASN A 87 5.43 -5.14 15.15
CA ASN A 87 4.82 -6.46 15.35
C ASN A 87 3.33 -6.48 15.06
N ARG A 88 2.86 -5.52 14.25
CA ARG A 88 1.47 -5.45 13.80
C ARG A 88 1.38 -5.80 12.33
N ALA A 89 0.27 -6.44 11.97
CA ALA A 89 -0.03 -6.75 10.57
C ALA A 89 -1.49 -6.45 10.31
N THR A 90 -1.77 -5.86 9.14
CA THR A 90 -3.13 -5.59 8.71
C THR A 90 -3.22 -5.77 7.20
N THR A 91 -4.41 -6.05 6.71
CA THR A 91 -4.67 -6.20 5.28
C THR A 91 -5.54 -5.04 4.82
N VAL A 92 -5.09 -4.33 3.79
CA VAL A 92 -5.79 -3.15 3.30
C VAL A 92 -5.73 -3.10 1.78
N GLN A 93 -6.56 -2.24 1.21
CA GLN A 93 -6.40 -1.80 -0.17
C GLN A 93 -5.50 -0.58 -0.18
N ALA A 94 -4.78 -0.38 -1.28
CA ALA A 94 -3.90 0.76 -1.43
C ALA A 94 -4.34 1.62 -2.61
N MET A 95 -4.20 2.93 -2.44
CA MET A 95 -4.41 3.89 -3.52
C MET A 95 -3.10 4.07 -4.27
N VAL A 96 -3.14 4.05 -5.59
CA VAL A 96 -1.95 4.24 -6.41
C VAL A 96 -1.85 5.70 -6.81
N LEU A 97 -0.78 6.35 -6.36
CA LEU A 97 -0.49 7.72 -6.72
C LEU A 97 0.36 7.75 -8.00
N PRO A 98 0.21 8.77 -8.84
CA PRO A 98 0.94 8.83 -10.10
C PRO A 98 2.45 9.01 -9.89
N GLY A 99 3.22 8.45 -10.81
CA GLY A 99 4.67 8.63 -10.85
C GLY A 99 5.38 7.93 -9.71
N ASP A 100 6.42 8.59 -9.20
CA ASP A 100 7.24 8.12 -8.10
C ASP A 100 6.97 8.87 -6.79
N THR A 101 5.71 9.26 -6.60
CA THR A 101 5.25 9.95 -5.40
C THR A 101 5.63 9.16 -4.14
N GLU A 102 5.96 9.87 -3.07
CA GLU A 102 6.33 9.26 -1.80
C GLU A 102 5.14 8.51 -1.21
N PRO A 103 5.35 7.26 -0.73
CA PRO A 103 4.26 6.51 -0.10
C PRO A 103 3.76 7.20 1.17
N LEU A 104 2.45 7.10 1.40
CA LEU A 104 1.79 7.69 2.57
C LEU A 104 1.08 6.59 3.36
N LEU A 105 1.23 6.63 4.67
CA LEU A 105 0.53 5.73 5.56
C LEU A 105 -0.49 6.51 6.36
N GLY A 106 -1.77 6.20 6.15
CA GLY A 106 -2.85 6.82 6.91
C GLY A 106 -2.99 6.21 8.31
N VAL A 107 -3.80 6.85 9.13
CA VAL A 107 -3.97 6.44 10.52
C VAL A 107 -4.69 5.10 10.65
N ILE A 108 -5.69 4.87 9.80
CA ILE A 108 -6.55 3.68 9.92
C ILE A 108 -5.77 2.36 9.82
N PRO A 109 -4.82 2.19 8.87
CA PRO A 109 -4.05 0.95 8.83
C PRO A 109 -3.20 0.66 10.06
N LEU A 110 -2.97 1.65 10.93
CA LEU A 110 -2.18 1.48 12.15
C LEU A 110 -3.03 1.01 13.33
N GLU A 111 -4.33 1.08 13.20
CA GLU A 111 -5.24 0.63 14.23
C GLU A 111 -5.51 -0.88 14.06
#